data_3b1b669a1130da4921136eb77671dad8
#
_entry.id   3b1b669a1130da4921136eb77671dad8
#
_cell.length_a   1.000
_cell.length_b   1.000
_cell.length_c   1.000
_cell.angle_alpha   90.00
_cell.angle_beta   90.00
_cell.angle_gamma   90.00
#
_symmetry.space_group_name_H-M   'P 1'
#
loop_
_entity.id
_entity.type
_entity.pdbx_description
1 polymer ?
#
loop_
_entity_poly.entity_id
_entity_poly.type
_entity_poly.pdbx_seq_one_letter_code
_entity_poly.pdbx_strand_id
1 'polypeptide(L)'
;MPKLVSAVEVELIATVDDLLLTFIVSGKEHLKLAEWLPAKRRDGLWQTTCFELFIKEANTDSCFEYFEFNFSPSTEWAAYKFERYRDGRVDVSLSVDPFIERGLENDQYVIEVDVDLSDIPPRQLQIGLSAVIEENDGTKSYWALAHPPGQPDFHHGDCFALQLAAPSSS
;
A
#
# COMPACT_ATOMS: atom_id res chain seq x y z
N MET A 1 5.21 24.53 2.02
CA MET A 1 3.93 24.93 2.65
C MET A 1 3.59 23.88 3.70
N PRO A 2 2.86 24.21 4.76
CA PRO A 2 2.39 23.21 5.70
C PRO A 2 1.45 22.24 4.99
N LYS A 3 1.51 20.96 5.34
CA LYS A 3 0.58 19.94 4.85
C LYS A 3 -0.83 20.27 5.38
N LEU A 4 -1.80 20.18 4.52
CA LEU A 4 -3.21 20.39 4.85
C LEU A 4 -3.92 19.06 5.15
N VAL A 5 -3.46 17.96 4.53
CA VAL A 5 -3.78 16.61 5.01
C VAL A 5 -3.08 16.39 6.33
N SER A 6 -3.85 16.10 7.37
CA SER A 6 -3.36 16.09 8.76
C SER A 6 -3.03 14.70 9.29
N ALA A 7 -3.65 13.65 8.74
CA ALA A 7 -3.42 12.26 9.15
C ALA A 7 -3.73 11.29 8.01
N VAL A 8 -2.99 10.20 8.00
CA VAL A 8 -3.30 8.98 7.25
C VAL A 8 -3.25 7.83 8.24
N GLU A 9 -4.38 7.20 8.46
CA GLU A 9 -4.55 6.05 9.35
C GLU A 9 -4.83 4.81 8.52
N VAL A 10 -4.47 3.64 9.01
CA VAL A 10 -4.80 2.38 8.34
C VAL A 10 -5.26 1.35 9.34
N GLU A 11 -6.38 0.72 9.03
CA GLU A 11 -6.87 -0.49 9.71
C GLU A 11 -6.54 -1.70 8.83
N LEU A 12 -6.03 -2.75 9.46
CA LEU A 12 -5.68 -3.99 8.78
C LEU A 12 -6.37 -5.16 9.46
N ILE A 13 -7.09 -5.94 8.66
CA ILE A 13 -7.67 -7.22 9.08
C ILE A 13 -7.04 -8.30 8.20
N ALA A 14 -6.36 -9.25 8.83
CA ALA A 14 -5.77 -10.39 8.15
C ALA A 14 -6.59 -11.65 8.42
N THR A 15 -6.92 -12.37 7.36
CA THR A 15 -7.46 -13.73 7.41
C THR A 15 -6.39 -14.72 6.93
N VAL A 16 -6.74 -15.97 6.75
CA VAL A 16 -5.83 -16.97 6.17
C VAL A 16 -5.52 -16.66 4.71
N ASP A 17 -6.50 -16.13 3.99
CA ASP A 17 -6.46 -16.00 2.54
C ASP A 17 -6.38 -14.54 2.07
N ASP A 18 -6.77 -13.57 2.92
CA ASP A 18 -6.95 -12.18 2.52
C ASP A 18 -6.35 -11.17 3.51
N LEU A 19 -6.01 -10.00 2.98
CA LEU A 19 -5.78 -8.77 3.75
C LEU A 19 -6.83 -7.73 3.36
N LEU A 20 -7.63 -7.30 4.34
CA LEU A 20 -8.49 -6.14 4.20
C LEU A 20 -7.78 -4.92 4.80
N LEU A 21 -7.54 -3.91 3.97
CA LEU A 21 -6.90 -2.66 4.34
C LEU A 21 -7.93 -1.53 4.22
N THR A 22 -8.07 -0.73 5.27
CA THR A 22 -8.87 0.49 5.24
C THR A 22 -7.96 1.68 5.52
N PHE A 23 -7.67 2.48 4.50
CA PHE A 23 -6.93 3.73 4.66
C PHE A 23 -7.92 4.87 4.87
N ILE A 24 -7.64 5.69 5.86
CA ILE A 24 -8.48 6.82 6.28
C ILE A 24 -7.63 8.09 6.23
N VAL A 25 -8.01 9.04 5.39
CA VAL A 25 -7.28 10.30 5.19
C VAL A 25 -8.09 11.46 5.71
N SER A 26 -7.53 12.18 6.68
CA SER A 26 -8.12 13.39 7.25
C SER A 26 -7.65 14.65 6.51
N GLY A 27 -8.60 15.51 6.12
CA GLY A 27 -8.34 16.70 5.29
C GLY A 27 -8.69 16.46 3.81
N LYS A 28 -9.77 15.74 3.56
CA LYS A 28 -10.21 15.33 2.22
C LYS A 28 -10.40 16.48 1.23
N GLU A 29 -10.76 17.66 1.71
CA GLU A 29 -10.99 18.86 0.88
C GLU A 29 -9.71 19.35 0.20
N HIS A 30 -8.56 18.95 0.70
CA HIS A 30 -7.25 19.30 0.15
C HIS A 30 -6.67 18.22 -0.74
N LEU A 31 -7.27 17.02 -0.71
CA LEU A 31 -6.75 15.84 -1.36
C LEU A 31 -7.05 15.85 -2.87
N LYS A 32 -6.02 15.71 -3.67
CA LYS A 32 -6.16 15.49 -5.11
C LYS A 32 -6.48 14.02 -5.37
N LEU A 33 -7.69 13.77 -5.79
CA LEU A 33 -8.19 12.44 -6.10
C LEU A 33 -8.28 12.22 -7.61
N ALA A 34 -7.79 11.07 -8.07
CA ALA A 34 -8.02 10.62 -9.43
C ALA A 34 -9.52 10.34 -9.66
N GLU A 35 -9.96 10.55 -10.89
CA GLU A 35 -11.31 10.17 -11.30
C GLU A 35 -11.52 8.67 -11.15
N TRP A 36 -12.77 8.30 -10.90
CA TRP A 36 -13.15 6.89 -10.83
C TRP A 36 -13.10 6.26 -12.22
N LEU A 37 -12.40 5.15 -12.36
CA LEU A 37 -12.23 4.39 -13.60
C LEU A 37 -12.58 2.91 -13.34
N PRO A 38 -12.86 2.13 -14.38
CA PRO A 38 -12.96 0.68 -14.24
C PRO A 38 -11.66 0.09 -13.67
N ALA A 39 -11.80 -0.82 -12.71
CA ALA A 39 -10.66 -1.48 -12.08
C ALA A 39 -9.82 -2.23 -13.12
N LYS A 40 -8.54 -1.92 -13.17
CA LYS A 40 -7.56 -2.59 -14.03
C LYS A 40 -6.15 -2.34 -13.51
N ARG A 41 -5.23 -3.19 -13.92
CA ARG A 41 -3.82 -2.97 -13.68
C ARG A 41 -3.30 -1.76 -14.47
N ARG A 42 -2.52 -0.91 -13.80
CA ARG A 42 -1.84 0.24 -14.41
C ARG A 42 -0.54 0.57 -13.69
N ASP A 43 0.51 0.88 -14.46
CA ASP A 43 1.78 1.35 -13.91
C ASP A 43 1.76 2.84 -13.56
N GLY A 44 2.71 3.26 -12.70
CA GLY A 44 2.96 4.67 -12.41
C GLY A 44 1.97 5.30 -11.45
N LEU A 45 1.19 4.53 -10.70
CA LEU A 45 0.18 5.04 -9.77
C LEU A 45 0.79 5.89 -8.65
N TRP A 46 2.02 5.60 -8.22
CA TRP A 46 2.77 6.34 -7.18
C TRP A 46 3.13 7.79 -7.56
N GLN A 47 2.89 8.21 -8.79
CA GLN A 47 3.17 9.57 -9.24
C GLN A 47 2.18 10.61 -8.72
N THR A 48 1.05 10.18 -8.19
CA THR A 48 0.02 11.00 -7.55
C THR A 48 -0.48 10.30 -6.29
N THR A 49 -1.63 10.69 -5.75
CA THR A 49 -2.22 10.03 -4.57
C THR A 49 -2.35 8.53 -4.82
N CYS A 50 -1.66 7.74 -4.00
CA CYS A 50 -1.55 6.30 -4.11
C CYS A 50 -1.34 5.68 -2.72
N PHE A 51 -2.00 4.57 -2.45
CA PHE A 51 -1.85 3.78 -1.22
C PHE A 51 -1.06 2.52 -1.56
N GLU A 52 -0.15 2.12 -0.68
CA GLU A 52 0.82 1.08 -1.00
C GLU A 52 0.91 0.04 0.12
N LEU A 53 1.06 -1.21 -0.31
CA LEU A 53 1.29 -2.36 0.54
C LEU A 53 2.58 -3.05 0.10
N PHE A 54 3.51 -3.23 1.04
CA PHE A 54 4.73 -3.99 0.84
C PHE A 54 4.69 -5.26 1.67
N ILE A 55 5.04 -6.38 1.08
CA ILE A 55 5.02 -7.70 1.74
C ILE A 55 6.34 -8.41 1.51
N LYS A 56 6.97 -8.87 2.57
CA LYS A 56 8.10 -9.80 2.52
C LYS A 56 7.95 -10.94 3.52
N GLU A 57 8.70 -12.01 3.32
CA GLU A 57 8.83 -13.05 4.32
C GLU A 57 9.56 -12.50 5.54
N ALA A 58 9.07 -12.81 6.75
CA ALA A 58 9.74 -12.46 7.99
C ALA A 58 11.07 -13.21 8.16
N ASN A 59 12.00 -12.60 8.90
CA ASN A 59 13.31 -13.18 9.23
C ASN A 59 14.21 -13.48 8.02
N THR A 60 13.99 -12.78 6.90
CA THR A 60 14.91 -12.82 5.76
C THR A 60 16.01 -11.77 5.93
N ASP A 61 17.22 -12.12 5.54
CA ASP A 61 18.38 -11.21 5.54
C ASP A 61 18.20 -10.04 4.54
N SER A 62 19.17 -9.14 4.50
CA SER A 62 19.16 -7.90 3.72
C SER A 62 18.98 -8.07 2.20
N CYS A 63 19.11 -9.29 1.68
CA CYS A 63 18.80 -9.65 0.29
C CYS A 63 17.50 -10.44 0.25
N PHE A 64 16.37 -9.78 0.38
CA PHE A 64 15.07 -10.44 0.39
C PHE A 64 14.22 -10.04 -0.80
N GLU A 65 13.48 -11.00 -1.31
CA GLU A 65 12.40 -10.73 -2.24
C GLU A 65 11.23 -10.07 -1.50
N TYR A 66 10.56 -9.14 -2.14
CA TYR A 66 9.34 -8.53 -1.62
C TYR A 66 8.37 -8.19 -2.74
N PHE A 67 7.11 -8.04 -2.36
CA PHE A 67 6.03 -7.59 -3.20
C PHE A 67 5.67 -6.14 -2.88
N GLU A 68 5.29 -5.40 -3.89
CA GLU A 68 4.72 -4.06 -3.79
C GLU A 68 3.38 -4.05 -4.50
N PHE A 69 2.35 -3.60 -3.80
CA PHE A 69 1.02 -3.34 -4.36
C PHE A 69 0.73 -1.85 -4.28
N ASN A 70 0.20 -1.31 -5.35
CA ASN A 70 -0.22 0.08 -5.45
C ASN A 70 -1.72 0.15 -5.73
N PHE A 71 -2.42 0.99 -4.98
CA PHE A 71 -3.86 1.17 -5.06
C PHE A 71 -4.18 2.64 -5.26
N SER A 72 -4.86 2.94 -6.37
CA SER A 72 -5.23 4.31 -6.72
C SER A 72 -6.66 4.63 -6.27
N PRO A 73 -6.95 5.91 -5.91
CA PRO A 73 -8.32 6.39 -5.80
C PRO A 73 -9.17 6.19 -7.05
N SER A 74 -8.57 5.98 -8.21
CA SER A 74 -9.27 5.63 -9.46
C SER A 74 -9.84 4.21 -9.49
N THR A 75 -9.48 3.35 -8.53
CA THR A 75 -9.67 1.90 -8.49
C THR A 75 -8.72 1.08 -9.37
N GLU A 76 -7.79 1.74 -10.04
CA GLU A 76 -6.69 1.06 -10.72
C GLU A 76 -5.66 0.59 -9.69
N TRP A 77 -4.95 -0.49 -10.03
CA TRP A 77 -3.98 -1.12 -9.14
C TRP A 77 -2.75 -1.58 -9.91
N ALA A 78 -1.66 -1.84 -9.18
CA ALA A 78 -0.48 -2.52 -9.72
C ALA A 78 0.09 -3.48 -8.67
N ALA A 79 0.77 -4.52 -9.13
CA ALA A 79 1.50 -5.45 -8.29
C ALA A 79 2.85 -5.76 -8.93
N TYR A 80 3.90 -5.68 -8.12
CA TYR A 80 5.27 -5.93 -8.52
C TYR A 80 5.93 -6.89 -7.55
N LYS A 81 6.91 -7.62 -8.05
CA LYS A 81 7.85 -8.39 -7.24
C LYS A 81 9.25 -7.86 -7.48
N PHE A 82 10.02 -7.70 -6.42
CA PHE A 82 11.43 -7.32 -6.46
C PHE A 82 12.28 -8.47 -5.95
N GLU A 83 13.39 -8.75 -6.63
CA GLU A 83 14.36 -9.76 -6.18
C GLU A 83 15.20 -9.27 -4.99
N ARG A 84 15.41 -7.96 -4.92
CA ARG A 84 16.13 -7.27 -3.84
C ARG A 84 15.77 -5.79 -3.82
N TYR A 85 16.33 -5.06 -2.87
CA TYR A 85 16.07 -3.64 -2.70
C TYR A 85 16.15 -2.87 -4.02
N ARG A 86 15.01 -2.36 -4.50
CA ARG A 86 14.80 -1.57 -5.72
C ARG A 86 15.36 -2.19 -7.00
N ASP A 87 15.58 -3.50 -7.03
CA ASP A 87 16.20 -4.19 -8.15
C ASP A 87 15.47 -5.49 -8.51
N GLY A 88 15.57 -5.89 -9.78
CA GLY A 88 14.91 -7.09 -10.28
C GLY A 88 13.38 -7.00 -10.32
N ARG A 89 12.81 -5.79 -10.53
CA ARG A 89 11.35 -5.60 -10.58
C ARG A 89 10.74 -6.33 -11.77
N VAL A 90 9.74 -7.13 -11.47
CA VAL A 90 8.87 -7.76 -12.45
C VAL A 90 7.40 -7.51 -12.11
N ASP A 91 6.55 -7.49 -13.12
CA ASP A 91 5.11 -7.42 -12.93
C ASP A 91 4.60 -8.76 -12.40
N VAL A 92 3.69 -8.70 -11.44
CA VAL A 92 3.02 -9.89 -10.90
C VAL A 92 1.67 -10.05 -11.57
N SER A 93 1.44 -11.24 -12.14
CA SER A 93 0.10 -11.67 -12.53
C SER A 93 -0.58 -12.28 -11.32
N LEU A 94 -1.66 -11.66 -10.86
CA LEU A 94 -2.42 -12.14 -9.73
C LEU A 94 -3.51 -13.10 -10.19
N SER A 95 -3.79 -14.12 -9.39
CA SER A 95 -4.93 -15.05 -9.60
C SER A 95 -6.26 -14.36 -9.35
N VAL A 96 -6.28 -13.42 -8.39
CA VAL A 96 -7.42 -12.58 -8.06
C VAL A 96 -6.95 -11.13 -7.99
N ASP A 97 -7.59 -10.26 -8.77
CA ASP A 97 -7.30 -8.82 -8.75
C ASP A 97 -7.72 -8.21 -7.41
N PRO A 98 -6.96 -7.23 -6.86
CA PRO A 98 -7.41 -6.49 -5.69
C PRO A 98 -8.76 -5.81 -5.92
N PHE A 99 -9.63 -5.90 -4.94
CA PHE A 99 -10.90 -5.19 -4.97
C PHE A 99 -10.78 -3.88 -4.20
N ILE A 100 -11.11 -2.77 -4.83
CA ILE A 100 -10.95 -1.43 -4.26
C ILE A 100 -12.30 -0.73 -4.22
N GLU A 101 -12.72 -0.34 -3.03
CA GLU A 101 -13.84 0.55 -2.79
C GLU A 101 -13.37 1.86 -2.17
N ARG A 102 -14.07 2.94 -2.45
CA ARG A 102 -13.77 4.25 -1.88
C ARG A 102 -15.04 4.99 -1.49
N GLY A 103 -14.92 5.81 -0.50
CA GLY A 103 -16.02 6.61 0.00
C GLY A 103 -15.57 7.86 0.74
N LEU A 104 -16.56 8.64 1.12
CA LEU A 104 -16.40 9.80 2.00
C LEU A 104 -17.20 9.52 3.27
N GLU A 105 -16.52 9.48 4.39
CA GLU A 105 -17.15 9.33 5.69
C GLU A 105 -16.83 10.56 6.55
N ASN A 106 -17.89 11.26 7.00
CA ASN A 106 -17.73 12.52 7.69
C ASN A 106 -16.83 13.50 6.89
N ASP A 107 -15.71 13.94 7.46
CA ASP A 107 -14.72 14.79 6.78
C ASP A 107 -13.48 14.00 6.31
N GLN A 108 -13.59 12.70 6.16
CA GLN A 108 -12.49 11.82 5.78
C GLN A 108 -12.72 11.19 4.41
N TYR A 109 -11.63 10.94 3.71
CA TYR A 109 -11.60 10.07 2.55
C TYR A 109 -11.22 8.67 3.01
N VAL A 110 -11.99 7.68 2.60
CA VAL A 110 -11.77 6.28 2.97
C VAL A 110 -11.58 5.47 1.70
N ILE A 111 -10.57 4.61 1.68
CA ILE A 111 -10.36 3.62 0.64
C ILE A 111 -10.15 2.25 1.29
N GLU A 112 -11.00 1.29 0.91
CA GLU A 112 -10.92 -0.09 1.34
C GLU A 112 -10.35 -0.94 0.22
N VAL A 113 -9.40 -1.80 0.56
CA VAL A 113 -8.74 -2.69 -0.39
C VAL A 113 -8.75 -4.10 0.15
N ASP A 114 -9.32 -5.01 -0.61
CA ASP A 114 -9.25 -6.45 -0.36
C ASP A 114 -8.19 -7.07 -1.26
N VAL A 115 -7.18 -7.68 -0.65
CA VAL A 115 -6.03 -8.29 -1.32
C VAL A 115 -6.03 -9.79 -1.04
N ASP A 116 -6.27 -10.57 -2.07
CA ASP A 116 -6.11 -12.02 -2.03
C ASP A 116 -4.63 -12.40 -1.90
N LEU A 117 -4.31 -13.27 -0.95
CA LEU A 117 -2.93 -13.70 -0.63
C LEU A 117 -2.56 -15.04 -1.26
N SER A 118 -3.41 -15.63 -2.11
CA SER A 118 -3.17 -16.97 -2.68
C SER A 118 -1.87 -17.06 -3.50
N ASP A 119 -1.44 -15.95 -4.08
CA ASP A 119 -0.18 -15.86 -4.84
C ASP A 119 1.04 -15.55 -3.94
N ILE A 120 0.83 -15.29 -2.65
CA ILE A 120 1.88 -15.03 -1.67
C ILE A 120 2.14 -16.32 -0.86
N PRO A 121 3.39 -16.77 -0.73
CA PRO A 121 3.67 -17.97 0.06
C PRO A 121 3.13 -17.87 1.49
N PRO A 122 2.47 -18.91 2.03
CA PRO A 122 1.83 -18.90 3.35
C PRO A 122 2.90 -19.01 4.47
N ARG A 123 3.57 -17.93 4.77
CA ARG A 123 4.65 -17.83 5.75
C ARG A 123 4.37 -16.68 6.70
N GLN A 124 5.20 -16.56 7.73
CA GLN A 124 5.22 -15.38 8.56
C GLN A 124 5.67 -14.18 7.70
N LEU A 125 4.84 -13.14 7.65
CA LEU A 125 5.06 -11.99 6.79
C LEU A 125 5.42 -10.75 7.59
N GLN A 126 6.26 -9.91 7.02
CA GLN A 126 6.44 -8.52 7.41
C GLN A 126 5.80 -7.60 6.38
N ILE A 127 5.10 -6.59 6.87
CA ILE A 127 4.29 -5.70 6.06
C ILE A 127 4.72 -4.25 6.27
N GLY A 128 4.87 -3.52 5.17
CA GLY A 128 4.94 -2.08 5.13
C GLY A 128 3.66 -1.51 4.55
N LEU A 129 3.15 -0.45 5.16
CA LEU A 129 2.01 0.32 4.66
C LEU A 129 2.42 1.75 4.49
N SER A 130 2.11 2.32 3.34
CA SER A 130 2.49 3.69 3.00
C SER A 130 1.45 4.37 2.14
N ALA A 131 1.58 5.68 1.98
CA ALA A 131 0.79 6.45 1.06
C ALA A 131 1.60 7.62 0.50
N VAL A 132 1.46 7.84 -0.79
CA VAL A 132 1.78 9.10 -1.46
C VAL A 132 0.51 9.93 -1.48
N ILE A 133 0.55 11.12 -0.94
CA ILE A 133 -0.58 12.05 -0.91
C ILE A 133 -0.21 13.29 -1.71
N GLU A 134 -0.97 13.59 -2.74
CA GLU A 134 -0.90 14.84 -3.49
C GLU A 134 -2.07 15.74 -3.12
N GLU A 135 -1.78 16.96 -2.72
CA GLU A 135 -2.78 17.98 -2.42
C GLU A 135 -3.17 18.76 -3.67
N ASN A 136 -4.30 19.46 -3.64
CA ASN A 136 -4.83 20.20 -4.79
C ASN A 136 -3.90 21.28 -5.33
N ASP A 137 -2.98 21.77 -4.51
CA ASP A 137 -1.94 22.75 -4.90
C ASP A 137 -0.69 22.10 -5.49
N GLY A 138 -0.66 20.75 -5.61
CA GLY A 138 0.45 19.97 -6.11
C GLY A 138 1.49 19.59 -5.04
N THR A 139 1.30 19.99 -3.79
CA THR A 139 2.15 19.57 -2.68
C THR A 139 2.05 18.06 -2.49
N LYS A 140 3.20 17.37 -2.37
CA LYS A 140 3.23 15.94 -2.08
C LYS A 140 3.77 15.66 -0.70
N SER A 141 3.17 14.68 -0.05
CA SER A 141 3.62 14.15 1.23
C SER A 141 3.67 12.63 1.20
N TYR A 142 4.59 12.08 2.00
CA TYR A 142 4.90 10.66 2.02
C TYR A 142 4.66 10.13 3.43
N TRP A 143 3.76 9.17 3.56
CA TRP A 143 3.27 8.62 4.82
C TRP A 143 3.64 7.15 4.89
N ALA A 144 4.16 6.70 6.01
CA ALA A 144 4.48 5.29 6.25
C ALA A 144 4.37 4.96 7.74
N LEU A 145 4.21 3.69 8.07
CA LEU A 145 4.23 3.21 9.46
C LEU A 145 5.58 3.51 10.13
N ALA A 146 6.65 3.43 9.36
CA ALA A 146 7.99 3.83 9.76
C ALA A 146 8.75 4.38 8.55
N HIS A 147 9.66 5.31 8.79
CA HIS A 147 10.56 5.85 7.79
C HIS A 147 12.01 5.57 8.17
N PRO A 148 12.89 5.26 7.21
CA PRO A 148 14.31 5.25 7.45
C PRO A 148 14.81 6.67 7.75
N PRO A 149 15.98 6.85 8.35
CA PRO A 149 16.61 8.16 8.46
C PRO A 149 16.84 8.79 7.08
N GLY A 150 16.57 10.09 6.96
CA GLY A 150 16.79 10.85 5.72
C GLY A 150 15.55 11.02 4.86
N GLN A 151 15.68 10.77 3.57
CA GLN A 151 14.55 10.92 2.62
C GLN A 151 13.55 9.76 2.76
N PRO A 152 12.25 10.00 2.53
CA PRO A 152 11.26 8.94 2.48
C PRO A 152 11.63 7.86 1.46
N ASP A 153 11.61 6.61 1.91
CA ASP A 153 11.94 5.45 1.09
C ASP A 153 11.14 4.24 1.55
N PHE A 154 10.01 3.98 0.92
CA PHE A 154 9.10 2.91 1.30
C PHE A 154 9.64 1.50 1.06
N HIS A 155 10.65 1.36 0.20
CA HIS A 155 11.31 0.08 -0.06
C HIS A 155 12.33 -0.31 1.01
N HIS A 156 12.70 0.64 1.89
CA HIS A 156 13.68 0.37 2.92
C HIS A 156 13.17 -0.67 3.93
N GLY A 157 14.07 -1.53 4.41
CA GLY A 157 13.71 -2.61 5.35
C GLY A 157 13.00 -2.14 6.62
N ASP A 158 13.33 -0.94 7.11
CA ASP A 158 12.70 -0.34 8.30
C ASP A 158 11.21 -0.02 8.11
N CYS A 159 10.74 0.10 6.86
CA CYS A 159 9.33 0.38 6.57
C CYS A 159 8.43 -0.85 6.73
N PHE A 160 8.99 -2.06 6.77
CA PHE A 160 8.26 -3.30 7.04
C PHE A 160 8.02 -3.47 8.55
N ALA A 161 7.22 -2.59 9.12
CA ALA A 161 7.08 -2.40 10.56
C ALA A 161 6.03 -3.31 11.23
N LEU A 162 5.13 -3.93 10.45
CA LEU A 162 4.13 -4.87 10.96
C LEU A 162 4.55 -6.31 10.67
N GLN A 163 4.23 -7.19 11.62
CA GLN A 163 4.47 -8.62 11.48
C GLN A 163 3.14 -9.38 11.55
N LEU A 164 2.87 -10.19 10.54
CA LEU A 164 1.74 -11.12 10.54
C LEU A 164 2.24 -12.52 10.83
N ALA A 165 1.55 -13.21 11.75
CA ALA A 165 1.82 -14.61 12.03
C ALA A 165 1.51 -15.48 10.80
N ALA A 166 2.22 -16.60 10.66
CA ALA A 166 1.84 -17.60 9.69
C ALA A 166 0.42 -18.11 9.97
N PRO A 167 -0.37 -18.42 8.90
CA PRO A 167 -1.67 -19.04 9.09
C PRO A 167 -1.51 -20.29 9.96
N SER A 168 -2.33 -20.41 11.02
CA SER A 168 -2.36 -21.62 11.81
C SER A 168 -2.94 -22.76 10.96
N SER A 169 -2.17 -23.81 10.76
CA SER A 169 -2.67 -25.07 10.20
C SER A 169 -3.73 -25.63 11.14
N SER A 170 -4.97 -25.56 10.71
CA SER A 170 -6.10 -26.24 11.36
C SER A 170 -6.09 -27.72 11.07
#